data_8978a203eb35b6441efb64f36ba0f8c5
#
_entry.id   8978a203eb35b6441efb64f36ba0f8c5
#
_cell.length_a   1.000
_cell.length_b   1.000
_cell.length_c   1.000
_cell.angle_alpha   90.00
_cell.angle_beta   90.00
_cell.angle_gamma   90.00
#
_symmetry.space_group_name_H-M   'P 1'
#
loop_
_entity.id
_entity.type
_entity.pdbx_description
1 polymer ?
#
loop_
_entity_poly.entity_id
_entity_poly.type
_entity_poly.pdbx_seq_one_letter_code
_entity_poly.pdbx_strand_id
1 'polypeptide(L)'
;LMDALIRYHRMRGHNTNWVIGTDHAGIATQIVVERQLEAEKKSRHDLGRDDFVKRVWEWKQQSGSTITRQMRRLGASGNWDYASCDGQRAGYFTMDERMSRAVAEVFVRLYEEGLIYRGKRLVNWDPVLGTAVSDLEVDSEEEDGKLWEIRYPFADGSGSLIVATTRPETMLGDVAVAVNPQDERYTDLIGKRVELPLTGRTI
;
A
#
# COMPACT_ATOMS: atom_id res chain seq x y z
N LEU A 1 -20.69 1.82 -18.58
CA LEU A 1 -21.59 1.07 -17.72
C LEU A 1 -22.37 1.99 -16.78
N MET A 2 -21.72 2.83 -15.96
CA MET A 2 -22.39 3.77 -15.04
C MET A 2 -23.39 4.68 -15.75
N ASP A 3 -23.03 5.27 -16.88
CA ASP A 3 -23.90 6.15 -17.66
C ASP A 3 -25.17 5.43 -18.16
N ALA A 4 -25.04 4.17 -18.57
CA ALA A 4 -26.19 3.36 -19.01
C ALA A 4 -27.19 3.14 -17.84
N LEU A 5 -26.70 2.85 -16.65
CA LEU A 5 -27.55 2.68 -15.45
C LEU A 5 -28.24 4.00 -15.06
N ILE A 6 -27.51 5.10 -15.08
CA ILE A 6 -28.06 6.43 -14.78
C ILE A 6 -29.16 6.80 -15.76
N ARG A 7 -28.91 6.63 -17.07
CA ARG A 7 -29.90 6.89 -18.13
C ARG A 7 -31.11 6.00 -18.00
N TYR A 8 -30.92 4.69 -17.74
CA TYR A 8 -32.00 3.75 -17.53
C TYR A 8 -32.92 4.18 -16.37
N HIS A 9 -32.35 4.54 -15.22
CA HIS A 9 -33.14 4.96 -14.07
C HIS A 9 -33.85 6.30 -14.30
N ARG A 10 -33.21 7.25 -15.00
CA ARG A 10 -33.89 8.50 -15.39
C ARG A 10 -35.06 8.26 -16.30
N MET A 11 -34.92 7.37 -17.29
CA MET A 11 -36.05 6.99 -18.18
C MET A 11 -37.19 6.32 -17.44
N ARG A 12 -36.92 5.69 -16.30
CA ARG A 12 -37.93 5.12 -15.40
C ARG A 12 -38.54 6.15 -14.43
N GLY A 13 -38.22 7.42 -14.53
CA GLY A 13 -38.74 8.49 -13.68
C GLY A 13 -38.05 8.63 -12.33
N HIS A 14 -36.93 7.95 -12.09
CA HIS A 14 -36.18 8.13 -10.86
C HIS A 14 -35.37 9.44 -10.89
N ASN A 15 -35.31 10.15 -9.76
CA ASN A 15 -34.44 11.29 -9.59
C ASN A 15 -33.01 10.80 -9.35
N THR A 16 -32.22 10.71 -10.41
CA THR A 16 -30.85 10.21 -10.40
C THR A 16 -29.87 11.32 -10.66
N ASN A 17 -28.87 11.45 -9.79
CA ASN A 17 -27.76 12.39 -9.95
C ASN A 17 -26.44 11.60 -10.02
N TRP A 18 -25.73 11.74 -11.12
CA TRP A 18 -24.38 11.21 -11.27
C TRP A 18 -23.36 12.30 -10.97
N VAL A 19 -22.87 12.30 -9.74
CA VAL A 19 -21.79 13.19 -9.28
C VAL A 19 -20.48 12.70 -9.85
N ILE A 20 -19.82 13.51 -10.66
CA ILE A 20 -18.53 13.18 -11.29
C ILE A 20 -17.42 13.90 -10.54
N GLY A 21 -16.37 13.15 -10.21
CA GLY A 21 -15.10 13.66 -9.70
C GLY A 21 -13.93 13.03 -10.45
N THR A 22 -12.75 13.55 -10.20
CA THR A 22 -11.49 13.00 -10.74
C THR A 22 -10.63 12.44 -9.62
N ASP A 23 -9.98 11.31 -9.89
CA ASP A 23 -9.02 10.71 -9.00
C ASP A 23 -7.61 11.26 -9.24
N HIS A 24 -6.77 11.23 -8.19
CA HIS A 24 -5.38 11.69 -8.27
C HIS A 24 -4.45 10.67 -8.94
N ALA A 25 -4.90 9.42 -9.11
CA ALA A 25 -4.16 8.32 -9.74
C ALA A 25 -2.74 8.08 -9.18
N GLY A 26 -2.50 8.45 -7.93
CA GLY A 26 -1.31 8.23 -7.10
C GLY A 26 -0.02 7.97 -7.85
N ILE A 27 0.42 6.71 -7.84
CA ILE A 27 1.69 6.24 -8.44
C ILE A 27 1.78 6.55 -9.94
N ALA A 28 0.69 6.39 -10.70
CA ALA A 28 0.70 6.64 -12.15
C ALA A 28 1.00 8.11 -12.48
N THR A 29 0.42 9.05 -11.72
CA THR A 29 0.70 10.49 -11.87
C THR A 29 2.16 10.79 -11.52
N GLN A 30 2.68 10.19 -10.43
CA GLN A 30 4.07 10.35 -10.03
C GLN A 30 5.02 9.87 -11.13
N ILE A 31 4.81 8.68 -11.69
CA ILE A 31 5.63 8.12 -12.78
C ILE A 31 5.66 9.04 -14.01
N VAL A 32 4.52 9.62 -14.37
CA VAL A 32 4.47 10.57 -15.52
C VAL A 32 5.33 11.79 -15.25
N VAL A 33 5.26 12.37 -14.04
CA VAL A 33 6.07 13.54 -13.69
C VAL A 33 7.56 13.17 -13.57
N GLU A 34 7.89 11.99 -13.03
CA GLU A 34 9.27 11.51 -12.98
C GLU A 34 9.88 11.35 -14.37
N ARG A 35 9.14 10.79 -15.34
CA ARG A 35 9.59 10.70 -16.74
C ARG A 35 9.85 12.07 -17.37
N GLN A 36 9.06 13.09 -17.01
CA GLN A 36 9.33 14.46 -17.47
C GLN A 36 10.63 15.00 -16.88
N LEU A 37 10.89 14.74 -15.59
CA LEU A 37 12.14 15.14 -14.93
C LEU A 37 13.35 14.41 -15.51
N GLU A 38 13.22 13.12 -15.82
CA GLU A 38 14.28 12.33 -16.49
C GLU A 38 14.66 12.95 -17.85
N ALA A 39 13.68 13.40 -18.62
CA ALA A 39 13.94 14.12 -19.87
C ALA A 39 14.71 15.44 -19.63
N GLU A 40 14.53 16.06 -18.48
CA GLU A 40 15.29 17.22 -18.00
C GLU A 40 16.63 16.84 -17.33
N LYS A 41 16.98 15.53 -17.26
CA LYS A 41 18.15 14.97 -16.56
C LYS A 41 18.14 15.27 -15.05
N LYS A 42 16.97 15.25 -14.45
CA LYS A 42 16.74 15.45 -13.02
C LYS A 42 15.98 14.26 -12.43
N SER A 43 16.16 14.02 -11.14
CA SER A 43 15.38 13.07 -10.38
C SER A 43 14.45 13.80 -9.38
N ARG A 44 13.45 13.11 -8.85
CA ARG A 44 12.64 13.64 -7.76
C ARG A 44 13.46 13.95 -6.50
N HIS A 45 14.55 13.23 -6.30
CA HIS A 45 15.45 13.42 -5.16
C HIS A 45 16.26 14.72 -5.29
N ASP A 46 16.60 15.12 -6.51
CA ASP A 46 17.32 16.38 -6.77
C ASP A 46 16.42 17.60 -6.49
N LEU A 47 15.11 17.47 -6.74
CA LEU A 47 14.16 18.54 -6.45
C LEU A 47 13.83 18.67 -4.96
N GLY A 48 13.82 17.54 -4.23
CA GLY A 48 13.21 17.47 -2.89
C GLY A 48 11.67 17.39 -2.94
N ARG A 49 11.06 17.13 -1.77
CA ARG A 49 9.63 16.82 -1.67
C ARG A 49 8.73 17.97 -2.13
N ASP A 50 8.99 19.17 -1.66
CA ASP A 50 8.08 20.32 -1.86
C ASP A 50 8.03 20.74 -3.32
N ASP A 51 9.17 20.84 -3.99
CA ASP A 51 9.23 21.19 -5.40
C ASP A 51 8.72 20.06 -6.29
N PHE A 52 8.93 18.80 -5.91
CA PHE A 52 8.32 17.68 -6.61
C PHE A 52 6.79 17.71 -6.53
N VAL A 53 6.22 17.91 -5.34
CA VAL A 53 4.76 18.04 -5.15
C VAL A 53 4.22 19.21 -5.95
N LYS A 54 4.90 20.36 -5.99
CA LYS A 54 4.53 21.51 -6.81
C LYS A 54 4.49 21.14 -8.30
N ARG A 55 5.47 20.41 -8.81
CA ARG A 55 5.52 19.94 -10.20
C ARG A 55 4.35 19.00 -10.51
N VAL A 56 3.97 18.12 -9.58
CA VAL A 56 2.79 17.26 -9.70
C VAL A 56 1.50 18.08 -9.79
N TRP A 57 1.36 19.13 -8.99
CA TRP A 57 0.21 20.05 -9.08
C TRP A 57 0.15 20.80 -10.42
N GLU A 58 1.27 21.24 -10.96
CA GLU A 58 1.35 21.85 -12.30
C GLU A 58 0.87 20.87 -13.38
N TRP A 59 1.33 19.62 -13.33
CA TRP A 59 0.84 18.56 -14.22
C TRP A 59 -0.67 18.34 -14.06
N LYS A 60 -1.17 18.28 -12.85
CA LYS A 60 -2.62 18.15 -12.57
C LYS A 60 -3.42 19.30 -13.19
N GLN A 61 -2.93 20.52 -13.13
CA GLN A 61 -3.60 21.67 -13.74
C GLN A 61 -3.67 21.54 -15.26
N GLN A 62 -2.62 21.05 -15.90
CA GLN A 62 -2.57 20.87 -17.35
C GLN A 62 -3.42 19.70 -17.84
N SER A 63 -3.37 18.57 -17.17
CA SER A 63 -3.92 17.30 -17.62
C SER A 63 -5.24 16.90 -16.95
N GLY A 64 -5.50 17.34 -15.73
CA GLY A 64 -6.57 16.84 -14.88
C GLY A 64 -7.99 17.01 -15.39
N SER A 65 -8.25 17.98 -16.28
CA SER A 65 -9.57 18.18 -16.91
C SER A 65 -9.75 17.45 -18.25
N THR A 66 -8.75 16.74 -18.71
CA THR A 66 -8.80 16.08 -20.04
C THR A 66 -9.84 14.98 -20.07
N ILE A 67 -9.88 14.10 -19.06
CA ILE A 67 -10.85 13.01 -18.96
C ILE A 67 -12.29 13.52 -18.93
N THR A 68 -12.57 14.59 -18.18
CA THR A 68 -13.91 15.16 -18.08
C THR A 68 -14.38 15.77 -19.41
N ARG A 69 -13.48 16.44 -20.15
CA ARG A 69 -13.76 16.91 -21.50
C ARG A 69 -14.04 15.77 -22.48
N GLN A 70 -13.26 14.69 -22.41
CA GLN A 70 -13.44 13.50 -23.25
C GLN A 70 -14.79 12.83 -22.97
N MET A 71 -15.12 12.59 -21.71
CA MET A 71 -16.41 12.01 -21.31
C MET A 71 -17.59 12.88 -21.77
N ARG A 72 -17.48 14.19 -21.66
CA ARG A 72 -18.49 15.14 -22.12
C ARG A 72 -18.69 15.07 -23.63
N ARG A 73 -17.60 14.95 -24.39
CA ARG A 73 -17.66 14.77 -25.86
C ARG A 73 -18.28 13.43 -26.27
N LEU A 74 -18.10 12.38 -25.47
CA LEU A 74 -18.77 11.08 -25.64
C LEU A 74 -20.25 11.11 -25.25
N GLY A 75 -20.77 12.24 -24.76
CA GLY A 75 -22.16 12.39 -24.38
C GLY A 75 -22.52 11.76 -23.04
N ALA A 76 -21.55 11.54 -22.15
CA ALA A 76 -21.84 11.04 -20.81
C ALA A 76 -22.78 11.99 -20.05
N SER A 77 -23.78 11.46 -19.37
CA SER A 77 -24.89 12.20 -18.76
C SER A 77 -24.67 12.56 -17.28
N GLY A 78 -23.43 12.77 -16.90
CA GLY A 78 -23.07 13.19 -15.55
C GLY A 78 -23.50 14.61 -15.20
N ASN A 79 -23.51 14.91 -13.92
CA ASN A 79 -23.70 16.27 -13.45
C ASN A 79 -22.35 17.02 -13.50
N TRP A 80 -22.18 17.82 -14.55
CA TRP A 80 -20.94 18.51 -14.85
C TRP A 80 -20.65 19.69 -13.92
N ASP A 81 -21.60 20.10 -13.07
CA ASP A 81 -21.37 21.12 -12.04
C ASP A 81 -20.36 20.65 -10.97
N TYR A 82 -20.18 19.33 -10.83
CA TYR A 82 -19.23 18.70 -9.91
C TYR A 82 -17.88 18.37 -10.55
N ALA A 83 -17.70 18.64 -11.84
CA ALA A 83 -16.45 18.32 -12.54
C ALA A 83 -15.80 19.57 -13.13
N SER A 84 -14.48 19.66 -13.01
CA SER A 84 -13.71 20.69 -13.72
C SER A 84 -13.56 20.30 -15.18
N CYS A 85 -14.19 21.04 -16.09
CA CYS A 85 -14.14 20.82 -17.54
C CYS A 85 -13.26 21.85 -18.26
N ASP A 86 -13.05 23.02 -17.66
CA ASP A 86 -12.38 24.18 -18.25
C ASP A 86 -11.17 24.67 -17.44
N GLY A 87 -10.89 24.02 -16.31
CA GLY A 87 -9.83 24.42 -15.38
C GLY A 87 -10.20 25.63 -14.50
N GLN A 88 -11.34 26.27 -14.75
CA GLN A 88 -11.77 27.46 -14.01
C GLN A 88 -12.69 27.15 -12.84
N ARG A 89 -13.43 26.04 -12.89
CA ARG A 89 -14.29 25.60 -11.79
C ARG A 89 -13.61 24.48 -11.00
N ALA A 90 -13.60 24.62 -9.68
CA ALA A 90 -13.16 23.56 -8.79
C ALA A 90 -14.18 22.41 -8.79
N GLY A 91 -13.97 21.41 -9.64
CA GLY A 91 -14.69 20.14 -9.57
C GLY A 91 -14.22 19.29 -8.38
N TYR A 92 -14.92 18.18 -8.11
CA TYR A 92 -14.45 17.21 -7.12
C TYR A 92 -13.15 16.55 -7.59
N PHE A 93 -12.16 16.58 -6.72
CA PHE A 93 -10.86 15.93 -6.90
C PHE A 93 -10.47 15.27 -5.59
N THR A 94 -10.01 14.03 -5.64
CA THR A 94 -9.77 13.20 -4.44
C THR A 94 -8.76 13.81 -3.46
N MET A 95 -7.87 14.70 -3.91
CA MET A 95 -6.91 15.41 -3.06
C MET A 95 -7.21 16.89 -2.89
N ASP A 96 -8.45 17.34 -3.19
CA ASP A 96 -8.82 18.72 -2.88
C ASP A 96 -8.93 18.93 -1.36
N GLU A 97 -8.91 20.20 -0.93
CA GLU A 97 -8.91 20.55 0.49
C GLU A 97 -10.16 20.03 1.22
N ARG A 98 -11.31 20.01 0.57
CA ARG A 98 -12.57 19.53 1.17
C ARG A 98 -12.54 18.02 1.38
N MET A 99 -12.08 17.28 0.35
CA MET A 99 -11.94 15.82 0.44
C MET A 99 -10.86 15.44 1.44
N SER A 100 -9.75 16.16 1.47
CA SER A 100 -8.66 15.95 2.45
C SER A 100 -9.15 16.14 3.88
N ARG A 101 -9.98 17.16 4.14
CA ARG A 101 -10.60 17.36 5.48
C ARG A 101 -11.57 16.23 5.83
N ALA A 102 -12.38 15.77 4.87
CA ALA A 102 -13.30 14.65 5.10
C ALA A 102 -12.54 13.36 5.43
N VAL A 103 -11.45 13.07 4.70
CA VAL A 103 -10.59 11.91 4.97
C VAL A 103 -9.98 12.00 6.37
N ALA A 104 -9.44 13.15 6.76
CA ALA A 104 -8.87 13.35 8.09
C ALA A 104 -9.91 13.17 9.19
N GLU A 105 -11.11 13.71 9.02
CA GLU A 105 -12.21 13.57 9.97
C GLU A 105 -12.63 12.11 10.17
N VAL A 106 -12.80 11.37 9.05
CA VAL A 106 -13.15 9.94 9.12
C VAL A 106 -12.03 9.13 9.79
N PHE A 107 -10.77 9.43 9.46
CA PHE A 107 -9.63 8.74 10.07
C PHE A 107 -9.61 8.94 11.60
N VAL A 108 -9.81 10.18 12.07
CA VAL A 108 -9.83 10.50 13.50
C VAL A 108 -10.96 9.76 14.21
N ARG A 109 -12.16 9.78 13.64
CA ARG A 109 -13.33 9.06 14.22
C ARG A 109 -13.08 7.56 14.34
N LEU A 110 -12.56 6.93 13.30
CA LEU A 110 -12.23 5.51 13.32
C LEU A 110 -11.18 5.16 14.37
N TYR A 111 -10.22 6.06 14.60
CA TYR A 111 -9.22 5.90 15.65
C TYR A 111 -9.83 6.04 17.04
N GLU A 112 -10.68 7.05 17.27
CA GLU A 112 -11.37 7.27 18.54
C GLU A 112 -12.35 6.13 18.90
N GLU A 113 -12.98 5.53 17.88
CA GLU A 113 -13.84 4.34 18.05
C GLU A 113 -13.02 3.04 18.25
N GLY A 114 -11.69 3.08 18.17
CA GLY A 114 -10.81 1.93 18.34
C GLY A 114 -10.83 0.93 17.15
N LEU A 115 -11.41 1.33 16.02
CA LEU A 115 -11.49 0.49 14.81
C LEU A 115 -10.19 0.44 14.04
N ILE A 116 -9.35 1.46 14.17
CA ILE A 116 -8.00 1.50 13.60
C ILE A 116 -6.97 1.77 14.69
N TYR A 117 -5.77 1.23 14.51
CA TYR A 117 -4.66 1.40 15.44
C TYR A 117 -3.33 1.42 14.69
N ARG A 118 -2.31 2.01 15.30
CA ARG A 118 -0.94 1.97 14.77
C ARG A 118 -0.25 0.69 15.21
N GLY A 119 0.20 -0.10 14.25
CA GLY A 119 0.91 -1.36 14.51
C GLY A 119 1.94 -1.66 13.42
N LYS A 120 2.82 -2.61 13.72
CA LYS A 120 3.75 -3.18 12.74
C LYS A 120 3.06 -4.31 12.00
N ARG A 121 3.19 -4.34 10.69
CA ARG A 121 2.67 -5.40 9.80
C ARG A 121 3.76 -5.84 8.85
N LEU A 122 3.74 -7.11 8.46
CA LEU A 122 4.52 -7.58 7.31
C LEU A 122 3.92 -7.00 6.04
N VAL A 123 4.76 -6.47 5.18
CA VAL A 123 4.37 -5.92 3.88
C VAL A 123 5.31 -6.47 2.82
N ASN A 124 4.80 -6.59 1.58
CA ASN A 124 5.66 -6.82 0.44
C ASN A 124 6.40 -5.52 0.13
N TRP A 125 7.70 -5.61 -0.04
CA TRP A 125 8.58 -4.47 -0.26
C TRP A 125 9.41 -4.65 -1.51
N ASP A 126 9.34 -3.70 -2.42
CA ASP A 126 10.22 -3.65 -3.59
C ASP A 126 11.46 -2.79 -3.28
N PRO A 127 12.66 -3.38 -3.23
CA PRO A 127 13.89 -2.66 -2.90
C PRO A 127 14.37 -1.73 -4.02
N VAL A 128 13.93 -1.94 -5.26
CA VAL A 128 14.29 -1.09 -6.41
C VAL A 128 13.43 0.18 -6.40
N LEU A 129 12.13 0.02 -6.22
CA LEU A 129 11.20 1.14 -6.11
C LEU A 129 11.30 1.83 -4.74
N GLY A 130 11.82 1.14 -3.71
CA GLY A 130 11.92 1.66 -2.35
C GLY A 130 10.55 1.91 -1.71
N THR A 131 9.56 1.06 -2.00
CA THR A 131 8.19 1.18 -1.51
C THR A 131 7.56 -0.17 -1.20
N ALA A 132 6.52 -0.16 -0.36
CA ALA A 132 5.61 -1.29 -0.22
C ALA A 132 4.75 -1.41 -1.48
N VAL A 133 4.44 -2.65 -1.84
CA VAL A 133 3.55 -3.01 -2.95
C VAL A 133 2.36 -3.80 -2.41
N SER A 134 1.24 -3.76 -3.12
CA SER A 134 0.05 -4.52 -2.74
C SER A 134 0.23 -6.02 -3.06
N ASP A 135 -0.50 -6.87 -2.36
CA ASP A 135 -0.46 -8.32 -2.60
C ASP A 135 -0.87 -8.69 -4.03
N LEU A 136 -1.70 -7.86 -4.67
CA LEU A 136 -2.13 -8.05 -6.07
C LEU A 136 -1.04 -7.73 -7.10
N GLU A 137 0.03 -7.06 -6.69
CA GLU A 137 1.17 -6.70 -7.55
C GLU A 137 2.35 -7.65 -7.37
N VAL A 138 2.18 -8.70 -6.56
CA VAL A 138 3.21 -9.71 -6.28
C VAL A 138 2.87 -11.01 -6.98
N ASP A 139 3.71 -11.39 -7.92
CA ASP A 139 3.63 -12.69 -8.56
C ASP A 139 4.43 -13.73 -7.75
N SER A 140 3.82 -14.89 -7.51
CA SER A 140 4.47 -16.01 -6.83
C SER A 140 5.04 -16.97 -7.86
N GLU A 141 6.34 -17.18 -7.82
CA GLU A 141 7.05 -18.11 -8.70
C GLU A 141 7.58 -19.29 -7.87
N GLU A 142 7.57 -20.47 -8.46
CA GLU A 142 8.19 -21.65 -7.86
C GLU A 142 9.69 -21.64 -8.13
N GLU A 143 10.48 -21.75 -7.06
CA GLU A 143 11.93 -21.83 -7.12
C GLU A 143 12.45 -23.13 -6.51
N ASP A 144 13.55 -23.65 -7.05
CA ASP A 144 14.30 -24.77 -6.46
C ASP A 144 15.03 -24.31 -5.20
N GLY A 145 14.29 -24.22 -4.09
CA GLY A 145 14.80 -23.79 -2.79
C GLY A 145 15.54 -24.89 -2.02
N LYS A 146 16.21 -24.50 -0.96
CA LYS A 146 16.84 -25.40 0.01
C LYS A 146 16.24 -25.20 1.39
N LEU A 147 16.08 -26.29 2.10
CA LEU A 147 15.70 -26.26 3.52
C LEU A 147 16.96 -26.46 4.36
N TRP A 148 17.24 -25.51 5.22
CA TRP A 148 18.42 -25.50 6.09
C TRP A 148 18.03 -25.89 7.49
N GLU A 149 18.69 -26.93 8.05
CA GLU A 149 18.51 -27.33 9.44
C GLU A 149 19.56 -26.61 10.32
N ILE A 150 19.08 -25.90 11.31
CA ILE A 150 19.93 -25.16 12.26
C ILE A 150 19.72 -25.75 13.65
N ARG A 151 20.80 -26.08 14.32
CA ARG A 151 20.78 -26.62 15.67
C ARG A 151 20.88 -25.50 16.70
N TYR A 152 19.90 -25.46 17.59
CA TYR A 152 19.83 -24.54 18.73
C TYR A 152 20.14 -25.33 20.01
N PRO A 153 21.33 -25.24 20.57
CA PRO A 153 21.66 -25.92 21.83
C PRO A 153 20.83 -25.38 22.98
N PHE A 154 20.44 -26.23 23.91
CA PHE A 154 19.86 -25.75 25.17
C PHE A 154 20.94 -25.08 26.01
N ALA A 155 20.59 -23.94 26.63
CA ALA A 155 21.52 -23.20 27.51
C ALA A 155 21.98 -24.00 28.75
N ASP A 156 21.20 -25.01 29.14
CA ASP A 156 21.53 -25.94 30.25
C ASP A 156 22.40 -27.12 29.81
N GLY A 157 22.76 -27.21 28.54
CA GLY A 157 23.55 -28.31 27.99
C GLY A 157 22.81 -29.65 27.85
N SER A 158 21.48 -29.71 28.10
CA SER A 158 20.69 -30.94 28.09
C SER A 158 20.40 -31.51 26.71
N GLY A 159 20.76 -30.81 25.62
CA GLY A 159 20.52 -31.23 24.26
C GLY A 159 20.36 -30.03 23.30
N SER A 160 19.54 -30.20 22.27
CA SER A 160 19.29 -29.13 21.28
C SER A 160 17.95 -29.32 20.59
N LEU A 161 17.42 -28.22 20.06
CA LEU A 161 16.35 -28.23 19.09
C LEU A 161 16.91 -28.06 17.66
N ILE A 162 16.24 -28.70 16.71
CA ILE A 162 16.52 -28.46 15.27
C ILE A 162 15.37 -27.62 14.69
N VAL A 163 15.73 -26.52 14.09
CA VAL A 163 14.81 -25.62 13.37
C VAL A 163 15.16 -25.66 11.89
N ALA A 164 14.19 -25.88 11.05
CA ALA A 164 14.37 -25.87 9.61
C ALA A 164 13.81 -24.58 8.99
N THR A 165 14.58 -23.97 8.10
CA THR A 165 14.19 -22.72 7.43
C THR A 165 14.67 -22.69 5.99
N THR A 166 13.93 -22.02 5.13
CA THR A 166 14.36 -21.72 3.76
C THR A 166 15.23 -20.45 3.70
N ARG A 167 15.24 -19.65 4.78
CA ARG A 167 15.93 -18.36 4.88
C ARG A 167 16.83 -18.31 6.12
N PRO A 168 18.01 -18.94 6.09
CA PRO A 168 18.88 -19.07 7.25
C PRO A 168 19.40 -17.73 7.78
N GLU A 169 19.46 -16.70 6.96
CA GLU A 169 19.87 -15.35 7.36
C GLU A 169 18.92 -14.73 8.40
N THR A 170 17.67 -15.15 8.48
CA THR A 170 16.68 -14.63 9.45
C THR A 170 16.98 -15.08 10.87
N MET A 171 17.75 -16.17 11.06
CA MET A 171 18.16 -16.70 12.36
C MET A 171 18.75 -15.62 13.25
N LEU A 172 19.53 -14.70 12.71
CA LEU A 172 20.16 -13.63 13.49
C LEU A 172 19.16 -12.72 14.21
N GLY A 173 17.91 -12.68 13.74
CA GLY A 173 16.81 -11.93 14.33
C GLY A 173 15.90 -12.72 15.26
N ASP A 174 16.14 -14.02 15.45
CA ASP A 174 15.27 -14.87 16.27
C ASP A 174 15.29 -14.43 17.74
N VAL A 175 14.12 -14.47 18.35
CA VAL A 175 13.88 -14.08 19.75
C VAL A 175 13.22 -15.20 20.56
N ALA A 176 12.70 -16.22 19.90
CA ALA A 176 12.12 -17.41 20.53
C ALA A 176 11.98 -18.54 19.52
N VAL A 177 11.87 -19.78 20.02
CA VAL A 177 11.45 -20.95 19.24
C VAL A 177 10.05 -21.35 19.72
N ALA A 178 9.08 -21.34 18.80
CA ALA A 178 7.70 -21.71 19.11
C ALA A 178 7.47 -23.21 18.83
N VAL A 179 6.79 -23.88 19.74
CA VAL A 179 6.38 -25.28 19.61
C VAL A 179 4.87 -25.41 19.87
N ASN A 180 4.26 -26.44 19.31
CA ASN A 180 2.86 -26.75 19.64
C ASN A 180 2.78 -27.29 21.07
N PRO A 181 2.05 -26.66 21.99
CA PRO A 181 1.96 -27.11 23.40
C PRO A 181 1.26 -28.47 23.59
N GLN A 182 0.51 -28.92 22.54
CA GLN A 182 -0.15 -30.24 22.58
C GLN A 182 0.70 -31.34 21.95
N ASP A 183 1.89 -31.03 21.44
CA ASP A 183 2.80 -32.03 20.89
C ASP A 183 3.69 -32.60 22.01
N GLU A 184 3.47 -33.85 22.37
CA GLU A 184 4.14 -34.56 23.42
C GLU A 184 5.69 -34.56 23.30
N ARG A 185 6.21 -34.43 22.07
CA ARG A 185 7.66 -34.35 21.81
C ARG A 185 8.30 -33.09 22.38
N TYR A 186 7.52 -32.03 22.60
CA TYR A 186 8.03 -30.71 22.99
C TYR A 186 7.49 -30.21 24.34
N THR A 187 6.56 -30.92 24.95
CA THR A 187 5.92 -30.50 26.20
C THR A 187 6.94 -30.19 27.31
N ASP A 188 7.96 -31.04 27.46
CA ASP A 188 9.01 -30.88 28.48
C ASP A 188 10.04 -29.80 28.12
N LEU A 189 9.95 -29.23 26.96
CA LEU A 189 10.88 -28.20 26.46
C LEU A 189 10.31 -26.78 26.60
N ILE A 190 9.03 -26.65 26.90
CA ILE A 190 8.38 -25.34 27.07
C ILE A 190 9.00 -24.59 28.23
N GLY A 191 9.47 -23.37 27.96
CA GLY A 191 10.14 -22.53 28.96
C GLY A 191 11.65 -22.75 29.08
N LYS A 192 12.23 -23.76 28.41
CA LYS A 192 13.69 -23.88 28.30
C LYS A 192 14.26 -22.77 27.43
N ARG A 193 15.49 -22.40 27.74
CA ARG A 193 16.23 -21.42 26.94
C ARG A 193 17.17 -22.11 25.96
N VAL A 194 17.31 -21.58 24.78
CA VAL A 194 18.23 -22.03 23.74
C VAL A 194 19.26 -20.96 23.42
N GLU A 195 20.46 -21.39 23.05
CA GLU A 195 21.49 -20.50 22.53
C GLU A 195 21.25 -20.25 21.05
N LEU A 196 21.20 -18.98 20.67
CA LEU A 196 21.11 -18.59 19.29
C LEU A 196 22.47 -18.72 18.63
N PRO A 197 22.64 -19.62 17.63
CA PRO A 197 23.93 -19.86 17.02
C PRO A 197 24.57 -18.59 16.46
N LEU A 198 25.87 -18.49 16.48
CA LEU A 198 26.72 -17.40 15.98
C LEU A 198 26.54 -16.04 16.68
N THR A 199 25.63 -15.89 17.64
CA THR A 199 25.33 -14.59 18.25
C THR A 199 25.76 -14.49 19.73
N GLY A 200 25.96 -15.62 20.42
CA GLY A 200 26.15 -15.65 21.86
C GLY A 200 24.93 -15.23 22.71
N ARG A 201 23.77 -15.04 22.07
CA ARG A 201 22.51 -14.71 22.76
C ARG A 201 21.78 -15.97 23.19
N THR A 202 21.08 -15.88 24.32
CA THR A 202 20.13 -16.88 24.78
C THR A 202 18.71 -16.35 24.56
N ILE A 203 17.87 -17.14 23.95
CA ILE A 203 16.48 -16.82 23.63
C ILE A 203 15.53 -17.85 24.22
#